data_7c25b66832e4ba0def6c761dec6ee014
#
_entry.id   7c25b66832e4ba0def6c761dec6ee014
#
_cell.length_a   1.000
_cell.length_b   1.000
_cell.length_c   1.000
_cell.angle_alpha   90.00
_cell.angle_beta   90.00
_cell.angle_gamma   90.00
#
_symmetry.space_group_name_H-M   'P 1'
#
loop_
_entity.id
_entity.type
_entity.pdbx_description
1 polymer ?
#
loop_
_entity_poly.entity_id
_entity_poly.type
_entity_poly.pdbx_seq_one_letter_code
_entity_poly.pdbx_strand_id
1 'polypeptide(L)'
;KMLIMRHEIESLAFNSCKDRLKRLFCSTADTSYLLENKWYNLKVHYTQQELSAIIGSSRITISKTIKELCNEDFIRILNRNTQINAAAYNKVME
;
A
#
# COMPACT_ATOMS: atom_id res chain seq x y z
N LYS A 1 22.92 5.76 -16.77
CA LYS A 1 22.10 4.54 -16.74
C LYS A 1 22.64 3.51 -15.78
N MET A 2 23.95 3.49 -15.63
CA MET A 2 24.56 2.61 -14.63
C MET A 2 24.09 2.98 -13.23
N LEU A 3 24.00 4.28 -12.98
CA LEU A 3 23.46 4.75 -11.71
C LEU A 3 22.01 4.33 -11.52
N ILE A 4 21.27 4.37 -12.61
CA ILE A 4 19.87 3.96 -12.57
C ILE A 4 19.75 2.49 -12.19
N MET A 5 20.62 1.65 -12.74
CA MET A 5 20.61 0.24 -12.42
C MET A 5 20.91 0.01 -10.94
N ARG A 6 21.89 0.74 -10.40
CA ARG A 6 22.22 0.60 -8.98
C ARG A 6 21.06 1.05 -8.12
N HIS A 7 20.41 2.15 -8.49
CA HIS A 7 19.21 2.59 -7.79
C HIS A 7 18.12 1.55 -7.88
N GLU A 8 17.98 0.92 -9.02
CA GLU A 8 16.97 -0.10 -9.20
C GLU A 8 17.15 -1.26 -8.25
N ILE A 9 18.39 -1.68 -8.02
CA ILE A 9 18.66 -2.79 -7.11
C ILE A 9 18.24 -2.44 -5.69
N GLU A 10 18.62 -1.28 -5.20
CA GLU A 10 18.22 -0.82 -3.89
C GLU A 10 16.72 -0.58 -3.83
N SER A 11 16.19 0.04 -4.86
CA SER A 11 14.77 0.34 -4.95
C SER A 11 13.92 -0.92 -5.06
N LEU A 12 14.43 -1.95 -5.72
CA LEU A 12 13.67 -3.21 -5.87
C LEU A 12 13.40 -3.87 -4.54
N ALA A 13 14.40 -3.90 -3.65
CA ALA A 13 14.21 -4.50 -2.33
C ALA A 13 13.14 -3.73 -1.55
N PHE A 14 13.19 -2.42 -1.62
CA PHE A 14 12.27 -1.55 -0.91
C PHE A 14 10.93 -1.45 -1.63
N ASN A 15 10.98 -1.22 -2.94
CA ASN A 15 9.78 -1.11 -3.75
C ASN A 15 9.00 -2.41 -3.83
N SER A 16 9.68 -3.53 -3.68
CA SER A 16 9.02 -4.82 -3.71
C SER A 16 8.00 -4.94 -2.57
N CYS A 17 8.39 -4.53 -1.37
CA CYS A 17 7.49 -4.52 -0.23
C CYS A 17 6.35 -3.53 -0.45
N LYS A 18 6.69 -2.33 -0.87
CA LYS A 18 5.73 -1.26 -1.12
C LYS A 18 4.74 -1.67 -2.21
N ASP A 19 5.27 -2.25 -3.28
CA ASP A 19 4.46 -2.71 -4.41
C ASP A 19 3.49 -3.80 -3.98
N ARG A 20 3.97 -4.75 -3.19
CA ARG A 20 3.13 -5.83 -2.69
C ARG A 20 2.01 -5.30 -1.81
N LEU A 21 2.32 -4.33 -0.94
CA LEU A 21 1.31 -3.71 -0.11
C LEU A 21 0.28 -2.97 -0.95
N LYS A 22 0.73 -2.24 -1.95
CA LYS A 22 -0.19 -1.54 -2.86
C LYS A 22 -1.14 -2.51 -3.54
N ARG A 23 -0.60 -3.60 -4.06
CA ARG A 23 -1.41 -4.60 -4.74
C ARG A 23 -2.37 -5.29 -3.79
N LEU A 24 -1.90 -5.58 -2.58
CA LEU A 24 -2.75 -6.21 -1.59
C LEU A 24 -3.93 -5.30 -1.23
N PHE A 25 -3.65 -4.04 -0.97
CA PHE A 25 -4.70 -3.09 -0.65
C PHE A 25 -5.66 -2.90 -1.82
N CYS A 26 -5.15 -2.85 -3.04
CA CYS A 26 -6.01 -2.75 -4.22
C CYS A 26 -6.89 -3.98 -4.37
N SER A 27 -6.34 -5.17 -4.12
CA SER A 27 -7.11 -6.40 -4.28
C SER A 27 -8.21 -6.53 -3.23
N THR A 28 -8.05 -5.88 -2.09
CA THR A 28 -9.05 -5.91 -1.02
C THR A 28 -9.93 -4.66 -0.97
N ALA A 29 -9.72 -3.74 -1.91
CA ALA A 29 -10.51 -2.51 -1.94
C ALA A 29 -11.96 -2.81 -2.30
N ASP A 30 -12.87 -2.19 -1.55
CA ASP A 30 -14.30 -2.29 -1.81
C ASP A 30 -14.70 -1.14 -2.72
N THR A 31 -14.77 -1.43 -4.01
CA THR A 31 -15.05 -0.40 -5.01
C THR A 31 -16.54 -0.13 -5.19
N SER A 32 -17.38 -0.80 -4.44
CA SER A 32 -18.83 -0.61 -4.54
C SER A 32 -19.28 0.69 -3.86
N TYR A 33 -18.46 1.26 -3.01
CA TYR A 33 -18.81 2.47 -2.28
C TYR A 33 -17.60 3.38 -2.19
N LEU A 34 -17.77 4.62 -2.63
CA LEU A 34 -16.69 5.62 -2.63
C LEU A 34 -16.96 6.62 -1.53
N LEU A 35 -16.10 6.65 -0.54
CA LEU A 35 -16.21 7.57 0.58
C LEU A 35 -15.67 8.93 0.18
N GLU A 36 -16.44 9.98 0.46
CA GLU A 36 -16.04 11.36 0.20
C GLU A 36 -15.59 11.57 -1.26
N ASN A 37 -16.08 10.71 -2.16
CA ASN A 37 -15.70 10.73 -3.58
C ASN A 37 -14.21 10.56 -3.80
N LYS A 38 -13.51 9.97 -2.85
CA LYS A 38 -12.05 9.89 -2.93
C LYS A 38 -11.48 8.59 -2.39
N TRP A 39 -12.15 7.93 -1.46
CA TRP A 39 -11.58 6.80 -0.74
C TRP A 39 -12.44 5.55 -0.84
N TYR A 40 -11.79 4.41 -1.02
CA TYR A 40 -12.43 3.11 -0.91
C TYR A 40 -12.06 2.48 0.43
N ASN A 41 -13.04 1.89 1.09
CA ASN A 41 -12.75 1.02 2.25
C ASN A 41 -12.11 -0.26 1.77
N LEU A 42 -11.42 -0.94 2.67
CA LEU A 42 -10.94 -2.27 2.39
C LEU A 42 -11.96 -3.29 2.91
N LYS A 43 -12.15 -4.37 2.16
CA LYS A 43 -13.05 -5.45 2.57
C LYS A 43 -12.48 -6.22 3.76
N VAL A 44 -11.16 -6.24 3.88
CA VAL A 44 -10.45 -6.95 4.93
C VAL A 44 -9.50 -5.99 5.60
N HIS A 45 -9.48 -6.00 6.93
CA HIS A 45 -8.57 -5.17 7.69
C HIS A 45 -7.48 -6.05 8.28
N TYR A 46 -6.24 -5.79 7.87
CA TYR A 46 -5.09 -6.56 8.30
C TYR A 46 -4.37 -5.85 9.44
N THR A 47 -3.91 -6.62 10.42
CA THR A 47 -2.98 -6.09 11.42
C THR A 47 -1.60 -6.01 10.78
N GLN A 48 -0.68 -5.27 11.42
CA GLN A 48 0.68 -5.19 10.94
C GLN A 48 1.36 -6.56 10.96
N GLN A 49 1.02 -7.37 11.95
CA GLN A 49 1.55 -8.72 12.05
C GLN A 49 1.09 -9.57 10.86
N GLU A 50 -0.18 -9.46 10.51
CA GLU A 50 -0.72 -10.18 9.36
C GLU A 50 -0.06 -9.71 8.06
N LEU A 51 0.10 -8.40 7.90
CA LEU A 51 0.76 -7.86 6.73
C LEU A 51 2.21 -8.34 6.63
N SER A 52 2.89 -8.37 7.77
CA SER A 52 4.25 -8.87 7.83
C SER A 52 4.34 -10.32 7.34
N ALA A 53 3.41 -11.15 7.77
CA ALA A 53 3.37 -12.55 7.37
C ALA A 53 3.03 -12.71 5.88
N ILE A 54 2.06 -11.94 5.40
CA ILE A 54 1.61 -12.04 4.01
C ILE A 54 2.70 -11.54 3.05
N ILE A 55 3.29 -10.40 3.38
CA ILE A 55 4.27 -9.76 2.50
C ILE A 55 5.64 -10.41 2.64
N GLY A 56 5.92 -10.98 3.81
CA GLY A 56 7.21 -11.59 4.06
C GLY A 56 8.27 -10.59 4.47
N SER A 57 7.88 -9.52 5.12
CA SER A 57 8.79 -8.48 5.58
C SER A 57 8.64 -8.28 7.08
N SER A 58 9.64 -7.64 7.70
CA SER A 58 9.57 -7.37 9.13
C SER A 58 8.49 -6.35 9.43
N ARG A 59 8.01 -6.34 10.68
CA ARG A 59 7.00 -5.39 11.10
C ARG A 59 7.51 -3.96 11.00
N ILE A 60 8.80 -3.76 11.22
CA ILE A 60 9.40 -2.43 11.08
C ILE A 60 9.31 -1.95 9.65
N THR A 61 9.63 -2.81 8.70
CA THR A 61 9.54 -2.48 7.28
C THR A 61 8.10 -2.19 6.88
N ILE A 62 7.17 -3.00 7.34
CA ILE A 62 5.74 -2.80 7.07
C ILE A 62 5.29 -1.45 7.61
N SER A 63 5.67 -1.13 8.85
CA SER A 63 5.28 0.13 9.48
C SER A 63 5.82 1.33 8.71
N LYS A 64 7.08 1.27 8.29
CA LYS A 64 7.68 2.35 7.50
C LYS A 64 6.99 2.51 6.15
N THR A 65 6.71 1.39 5.50
CA THR A 65 6.07 1.41 4.19
C THR A 65 4.66 1.99 4.27
N ILE A 66 3.93 1.62 5.31
CA ILE A 66 2.58 2.15 5.52
C ILE A 66 2.65 3.66 5.71
N LYS A 67 3.60 4.15 6.50
CA LYS A 67 3.77 5.59 6.68
C LYS A 67 4.04 6.30 5.37
N GLU A 68 4.87 5.70 4.52
CA GLU A 68 5.16 6.28 3.21
C GLU A 68 3.93 6.33 2.33
N LEU A 69 3.14 5.26 2.36
CA LEU A 69 1.90 5.24 1.57
C LEU A 69 0.92 6.29 2.08
N CYS A 70 0.86 6.50 3.39
CA CYS A 70 0.03 7.56 3.95
C CYS A 70 0.51 8.94 3.53
N ASN A 71 1.83 9.15 3.51
CA ASN A 71 2.42 10.42 3.10
C ASN A 71 2.18 10.71 1.63
N GLU A 72 2.05 9.67 0.82
CA GLU A 72 1.77 9.81 -0.61
C GLU A 72 0.29 9.93 -0.91
N ASP A 73 -0.54 9.92 0.12
CA ASP A 73 -1.99 9.91 -0.02
C ASP A 73 -2.50 8.68 -0.78
N PHE A 74 -1.73 7.61 -0.77
CA PHE A 74 -2.16 6.35 -1.37
C PHE A 74 -3.21 5.68 -0.48
N ILE A 75 -2.98 5.70 0.82
CA ILE A 75 -3.92 5.17 1.81
C ILE A 75 -4.06 6.16 2.95
N ARG A 76 -5.09 5.95 3.74
CA ARG A 76 -5.21 6.67 5.01
C ARG A 76 -5.77 5.69 6.05
N ILE A 77 -5.47 5.98 7.30
CA ILE A 77 -5.98 5.16 8.41
C ILE A 77 -6.89 6.05 9.25
N LEU A 78 -8.13 5.63 9.37
CA LEU A 78 -9.14 6.39 10.09
C LEU A 78 -9.91 5.42 10.98
N ASN A 79 -9.93 5.69 12.29
CA ASN A 79 -10.64 4.84 13.24
C ASN A 79 -10.24 3.37 13.11
N ARG A 80 -8.92 3.12 12.95
CA ARG A 80 -8.34 1.78 12.77
C ARG A 80 -8.72 1.11 11.46
N ASN A 81 -9.42 1.81 10.59
CA ASN A 81 -9.76 1.31 9.26
C ASN A 81 -8.82 1.89 8.23
N THR A 82 -8.29 1.05 7.37
CA THR A 82 -7.45 1.48 6.28
C THR A 82 -8.31 1.73 5.05
N GLN A 83 -8.06 2.85 4.40
CA GLN A 83 -8.79 3.22 3.19
C GLN A 83 -7.78 3.54 2.09
N ILE A 84 -8.12 3.21 0.86
CA ILE A 84 -7.24 3.43 -0.27
C ILE A 84 -7.78 4.58 -1.13
N ASN A 85 -6.88 5.40 -1.62
CA ASN A 85 -7.24 6.52 -2.49
C ASN A 85 -7.74 5.97 -3.83
N ALA A 86 -8.93 6.39 -4.25
CA ALA A 86 -9.53 5.90 -5.48
C ALA A 86 -8.69 6.24 -6.71
N ALA A 87 -8.12 7.43 -6.75
CA ALA A 87 -7.26 7.82 -7.87
C ALA A 87 -6.02 6.94 -7.93
N ALA A 88 -5.43 6.67 -6.77
CA ALA A 88 -4.26 5.79 -6.70
C ALA A 88 -4.63 4.35 -7.07
N TYR A 89 -5.80 3.89 -6.62
CA TYR A 89 -6.30 2.57 -7.00
C TYR A 89 -6.43 2.45 -8.51
N ASN A 90 -7.06 3.42 -9.15
CA ASN A 90 -7.24 3.41 -10.59
C ASN A 90 -5.90 3.40 -11.32
N LYS A 91 -4.94 4.15 -10.80
CA LYS A 91 -3.62 4.24 -11.41
C LYS A 91 -2.89 2.90 -11.35
N VAL A 92 -3.00 2.19 -10.23
CA VAL A 92 -2.35 0.90 -10.06
C VAL A 92 -3.03 -0.16 -10.93
N MET A 93 -4.35 -0.10 -11.04
CA MET A 93 -5.12 -1.11 -11.76
C MET A 93 -5.22 -0.86 -13.26
N GLU A 94 -4.68 0.25 -13.73
CA GLU A 94 -4.64 0.53 -15.16
C GLU A 94 -3.85 -0.54 -15.92
#